data_f6eb7d19fbbe641aaa14d5d7b91383ee
#
_entry.id   f6eb7d19fbbe641aaa14d5d7b91383ee
#
_cell.length_a   1.000
_cell.length_b   1.000
_cell.length_c   1.000
_cell.angle_alpha   90.00
_cell.angle_beta   90.00
_cell.angle_gamma   90.00
#
_symmetry.space_group_name_H-M   'P 1'
#
loop_
_entity.id
_entity.type
_entity.pdbx_description
1 polymer ?
#
loop_
_entity_poly.entity_id
_entity_poly.type
_entity_poly.pdbx_seq_one_letter_code
_entity_poly.pdbx_strand_id
1 'polypeptide(L)'
;MTISSSLNAGIAGLNANASRLASISDNIANSSTYGYKRVQTDFHSMVISSNGVNYSAGGLRSTTQRLVDERGALISTTNPTDLAVRGRGMLPVASQAEVLSGNGSEQMLLSTTGSFRTDSNGYLTTESGLVLLGWPAQPDGTVPSFPRDTSDGLEPVQINVNQFSGEPTTSMVLGVNLPATETDAGMEGSSQVLSVEYYDNLGTSESLQIEFVPSVPASGSSNEWTMIIRDTASEDAIIGEYTLTFDESRTERGTLETVTSTLGGAYDPLTGSMIVDVAGGPIEINIGDIGESDGITQLSDQFAPVSISKDGSPVGNMTSVEIDANGYVHAYFDTGITRTIYQVPLVDLPNPNGMIPLEHQTYLPSPESGTFFLWDAGEGPTGDIISYAREESTTDVATELTSMIQTQRAYSSNAKVIQTVDPSLAVAISLPVEIAFWVLVRSMLTDFKVCSATMAPLLVRMLDTAFPFRHWAFRPGSPRPSGRSNVFLTHATNGCPSSRHFFKSARPVFASRC
;
A
#
# COMPACT_ATOMS: atom_id res chain seq x y z
N MET A 1 16.59 -56.43 12.57
CA MET A 1 16.12 -55.11 13.15
C MET A 1 16.16 -55.18 14.64
N THR A 2 16.79 -54.24 15.30
CA THR A 2 16.71 -54.14 16.75
C THR A 2 15.38 -53.46 17.13
N ILE A 3 14.71 -53.95 18.17
CA ILE A 3 13.48 -53.37 18.74
C ILE A 3 13.66 -51.87 18.96
N SER A 4 14.83 -51.48 19.44
CA SER A 4 15.22 -50.09 19.67
C SER A 4 15.17 -49.22 18.39
N SER A 5 15.64 -49.72 17.23
CA SER A 5 15.59 -48.93 15.97
C SER A 5 14.15 -48.71 15.47
N SER A 6 13.29 -49.73 15.62
CA SER A 6 11.86 -49.62 15.27
C SER A 6 11.12 -48.64 16.19
N LEU A 7 11.45 -48.66 17.48
CA LEU A 7 10.88 -47.69 18.46
C LEU A 7 11.30 -46.27 18.14
N ASN A 8 12.60 -46.04 17.88
CA ASN A 8 13.10 -44.71 17.54
C ASN A 8 12.48 -44.17 16.24
N ALA A 9 12.33 -45.01 15.20
CA ALA A 9 11.66 -44.64 13.98
C ALA A 9 10.17 -44.31 14.19
N GLY A 10 9.49 -45.09 15.05
CA GLY A 10 8.09 -44.82 15.44
C GLY A 10 7.94 -43.48 16.20
N ILE A 11 8.84 -43.18 17.13
CA ILE A 11 8.84 -41.93 17.86
C ILE A 11 9.12 -40.73 16.93
N ALA A 12 10.12 -40.86 16.04
CA ALA A 12 10.41 -39.86 15.02
C ALA A 12 9.18 -39.59 14.12
N GLY A 13 8.48 -40.67 13.71
CA GLY A 13 7.25 -40.59 12.97
C GLY A 13 6.10 -39.89 13.71
N LEU A 14 5.95 -40.15 15.03
CA LEU A 14 4.97 -39.45 15.85
C LEU A 14 5.28 -37.96 15.94
N ASN A 15 6.53 -37.60 16.24
CA ASN A 15 6.95 -36.19 16.39
C ASN A 15 6.76 -35.44 15.06
N ALA A 16 7.12 -36.03 13.94
CA ALA A 16 6.96 -35.40 12.63
C ALA A 16 5.48 -35.20 12.25
N ASN A 17 4.63 -36.21 12.53
CA ASN A 17 3.19 -36.08 12.29
C ASN A 17 2.56 -35.07 13.27
N ALA A 18 3.06 -34.93 14.48
CA ALA A 18 2.61 -33.88 15.42
C ALA A 18 2.97 -32.48 14.91
N SER A 19 4.19 -32.28 14.39
CA SER A 19 4.60 -31.02 13.77
C SER A 19 3.74 -30.69 12.55
N ARG A 20 3.45 -31.69 11.70
CA ARG A 20 2.58 -31.51 10.53
C ARG A 20 1.14 -31.18 10.95
N LEU A 21 0.63 -31.80 12.01
CA LEU A 21 -0.69 -31.49 12.54
C LEU A 21 -0.77 -30.06 13.09
N ALA A 22 0.30 -29.60 13.74
CA ALA A 22 0.39 -28.22 14.22
C ALA A 22 0.37 -27.22 13.06
N SER A 23 1.17 -27.43 12.00
CA SER A 23 1.15 -26.53 10.83
C SER A 23 -0.20 -26.55 10.10
N ILE A 24 -0.86 -27.70 9.97
CA ILE A 24 -2.21 -27.78 9.40
C ILE A 24 -3.22 -27.00 10.25
N SER A 25 -3.14 -27.11 11.58
CA SER A 25 -4.02 -26.40 12.50
C SER A 25 -3.81 -24.88 12.43
N ASP A 26 -2.56 -24.43 12.32
CA ASP A 26 -2.22 -23.02 12.11
C ASP A 26 -2.76 -22.50 10.79
N ASN A 27 -2.61 -23.26 9.69
CA ASN A 27 -3.17 -22.91 8.39
C ASN A 27 -4.70 -22.75 8.43
N ILE A 28 -5.40 -23.71 9.06
CA ILE A 28 -6.88 -23.64 9.17
C ILE A 28 -7.30 -22.43 10.02
N ALA A 29 -6.62 -22.18 11.13
CA ALA A 29 -6.92 -21.04 12.00
C ALA A 29 -6.77 -19.69 11.27
N ASN A 30 -5.81 -19.60 10.34
CA ASN A 30 -5.51 -18.40 9.58
C ASN A 30 -6.09 -18.40 8.16
N SER A 31 -7.04 -19.25 7.86
CA SER A 31 -7.65 -19.34 6.52
C SER A 31 -8.42 -18.07 6.10
N SER A 32 -8.87 -17.27 7.05
CA SER A 32 -9.53 -15.97 6.81
C SER A 32 -8.63 -14.76 7.10
N THR A 33 -7.34 -14.99 7.36
CA THR A 33 -6.38 -13.91 7.62
C THR A 33 -5.78 -13.42 6.32
N TYR A 34 -5.99 -12.16 5.98
CA TYR A 34 -5.45 -11.55 4.76
C TYR A 34 -3.91 -11.56 4.76
N GLY A 35 -3.32 -11.91 3.62
CA GLY A 35 -1.86 -12.00 3.46
C GLY A 35 -1.20 -13.17 4.18
N TYR A 36 -1.97 -14.06 4.81
CA TYR A 36 -1.40 -15.23 5.45
C TYR A 36 -0.84 -16.20 4.41
N LYS A 37 0.41 -16.61 4.60
CA LYS A 37 1.09 -17.62 3.79
C LYS A 37 1.11 -18.95 4.51
N ARG A 38 0.63 -20.00 3.85
CA ARG A 38 0.52 -21.33 4.45
C ARG A 38 1.88 -21.88 4.86
N VAL A 39 1.86 -22.68 5.92
CA VAL A 39 3.03 -23.38 6.44
C VAL A 39 2.97 -24.82 5.99
N GLN A 40 4.04 -25.31 5.38
CA GLN A 40 4.18 -26.70 4.96
C GLN A 40 5.23 -27.41 5.80
N THR A 41 4.94 -28.67 6.17
CA THR A 41 5.88 -29.54 6.86
C THR A 41 6.24 -30.71 5.94
N ASP A 42 7.51 -30.77 5.55
CA ASP A 42 8.08 -31.83 4.73
C ASP A 42 8.85 -32.85 5.54
N PHE A 43 8.85 -34.08 5.08
CA PHE A 43 9.50 -35.23 5.73
C PHE A 43 10.70 -35.72 4.94
N HIS A 44 11.84 -35.81 5.60
CA HIS A 44 13.09 -36.29 5.04
C HIS A 44 13.49 -37.58 5.72
N SER A 45 13.75 -38.63 4.93
CA SER A 45 14.25 -39.91 5.45
C SER A 45 15.67 -39.75 5.98
N MET A 46 15.93 -40.26 7.19
CA MET A 46 17.29 -40.37 7.72
C MET A 46 17.91 -41.71 7.28
N VAL A 47 19.08 -41.62 6.65
CA VAL A 47 19.86 -42.81 6.23
C VAL A 47 20.95 -43.09 7.26
N ILE A 48 20.90 -44.27 7.88
CA ILE A 48 21.99 -44.78 8.73
C ILE A 48 22.80 -45.71 7.85
N SER A 49 24.12 -45.52 7.74
CA SER A 49 25.02 -46.41 7.04
C SER A 49 24.97 -47.82 7.69
N SER A 50 24.45 -48.80 6.98
CA SER A 50 24.44 -50.20 7.42
C SER A 50 25.55 -50.96 6.73
N ASN A 51 26.35 -51.70 7.48
CA ASN A 51 27.35 -52.65 6.96
C ASN A 51 26.66 -53.91 6.41
N GLY A 52 25.83 -53.79 5.38
CA GLY A 52 25.32 -54.87 4.51
C GLY A 52 24.59 -56.09 5.15
N VAL A 53 24.76 -56.34 6.44
CA VAL A 53 24.23 -57.53 7.13
C VAL A 53 22.96 -57.23 7.95
N ASN A 54 22.81 -56.04 8.48
CA ASN A 54 21.65 -55.67 9.32
C ASN A 54 21.04 -54.34 8.86
N TYR A 55 19.75 -54.37 8.53
CA TYR A 55 18.97 -53.16 8.30
C TYR A 55 18.67 -52.45 9.62
N SER A 56 19.03 -51.17 9.75
CA SER A 56 18.66 -50.30 10.87
C SER A 56 17.75 -49.18 10.34
N ALA A 57 16.59 -49.02 10.95
CA ALA A 57 15.67 -47.94 10.62
C ALA A 57 16.22 -46.60 11.11
N GLY A 58 16.49 -45.66 10.19
CA GLY A 58 17.01 -44.32 10.52
C GLY A 58 15.96 -43.36 11.06
N GLY A 59 14.68 -43.64 10.82
CA GLY A 59 13.62 -42.72 11.14
C GLY A 59 13.46 -41.61 10.08
N LEU A 60 12.83 -40.51 10.49
CA LEU A 60 12.62 -39.34 9.64
C LEU A 60 12.87 -38.05 10.42
N ARG A 61 13.19 -36.98 9.69
CA ARG A 61 13.25 -35.59 10.16
C ARG A 61 12.18 -34.78 9.43
N SER A 62 11.53 -33.86 10.13
CA SER A 62 10.63 -32.87 9.55
C SER A 62 11.32 -31.52 9.44
N THR A 63 11.05 -30.82 8.34
CA THR A 63 11.34 -29.39 8.14
C THR A 63 10.04 -28.65 7.93
N THR A 64 9.88 -27.52 8.58
CA THR A 64 8.68 -26.69 8.43
C THR A 64 9.09 -25.39 7.76
N GLN A 65 8.40 -25.02 6.70
CA GLN A 65 8.67 -23.83 5.90
C GLN A 65 7.37 -23.09 5.61
N ARG A 66 7.43 -21.77 5.60
CA ARG A 66 6.33 -20.91 5.15
C ARG A 66 6.50 -20.64 3.66
N LEU A 67 5.44 -20.87 2.87
CA LEU A 67 5.46 -20.72 1.41
C LEU A 67 5.08 -19.27 1.05
N VAL A 68 6.06 -18.38 1.12
CA VAL A 68 5.85 -16.94 0.86
C VAL A 68 5.72 -16.65 -0.63
N ASP A 69 6.29 -17.48 -1.48
CA ASP A 69 6.20 -17.43 -2.94
C ASP A 69 4.81 -17.80 -3.48
N GLU A 70 4.00 -18.54 -2.72
CA GLU A 70 2.61 -18.82 -3.09
C GLU A 70 1.76 -17.54 -2.97
N ARG A 71 0.89 -17.30 -3.96
CA ARG A 71 -0.02 -16.15 -3.99
C ARG A 71 -1.44 -16.57 -3.66
N GLY A 72 -2.08 -15.77 -2.80
CA GLY A 72 -3.51 -15.89 -2.50
C GLY A 72 -4.36 -15.23 -3.57
N ALA A 73 -5.66 -15.50 -3.56
CA ALA A 73 -6.61 -14.81 -4.42
C ALA A 73 -6.69 -13.33 -4.03
N LEU A 74 -6.86 -12.45 -5.01
CA LEU A 74 -7.07 -11.04 -4.77
C LEU A 74 -8.57 -10.75 -4.71
N ILE A 75 -9.01 -10.11 -3.65
CA ILE A 75 -10.40 -9.66 -3.47
C ILE A 75 -10.46 -8.15 -3.53
N SER A 76 -11.49 -7.64 -4.22
CA SER A 76 -11.72 -6.21 -4.31
C SER A 76 -12.33 -5.65 -3.03
N THR A 77 -11.89 -4.45 -2.66
CA THR A 77 -12.39 -3.66 -1.52
C THR A 77 -12.87 -2.29 -1.99
N THR A 78 -13.38 -1.48 -1.08
CA THR A 78 -13.86 -0.12 -1.38
C THR A 78 -12.86 0.98 -1.03
N ASN A 79 -11.72 0.63 -0.42
CA ASN A 79 -10.74 1.59 0.02
C ASN A 79 -9.57 1.70 -1.00
N PRO A 80 -9.26 2.91 -1.51
CA PRO A 80 -8.21 3.12 -2.50
C PRO A 80 -6.80 2.76 -2.00
N THR A 81 -6.59 2.83 -0.69
CA THR A 81 -5.31 2.51 -0.04
C THR A 81 -5.23 1.09 0.53
N ASP A 82 -6.18 0.21 0.18
CA ASP A 82 -6.01 -1.23 0.33
C ASP A 82 -5.15 -1.72 -0.82
N LEU A 83 -3.98 -2.27 -0.51
CA LEU A 83 -2.97 -2.62 -1.49
C LEU A 83 -2.68 -4.11 -1.48
N ALA A 84 -2.51 -4.68 -2.65
CA ALA A 84 -2.01 -6.03 -2.86
C ALA A 84 -1.06 -6.08 -4.05
N VAL A 85 -0.09 -6.99 -4.01
CA VAL A 85 0.85 -7.20 -5.10
C VAL A 85 0.34 -8.33 -5.99
N ARG A 86 0.13 -8.03 -7.27
CA ARG A 86 -0.19 -9.02 -8.29
C ARG A 86 1.09 -9.49 -8.97
N GLY A 87 1.45 -10.72 -8.76
CA GLY A 87 2.69 -11.28 -9.29
C GLY A 87 3.79 -11.32 -8.25
N ARG A 88 5.03 -11.15 -8.67
CA ARG A 88 6.22 -11.22 -7.84
C ARG A 88 6.51 -9.87 -7.18
N GLY A 89 7.13 -9.87 -6.01
CA GLY A 89 7.46 -8.66 -5.26
C GLY A 89 6.68 -8.54 -3.96
N MET A 90 7.12 -7.63 -3.10
CA MET A 90 6.53 -7.34 -1.79
C MET A 90 6.57 -5.84 -1.52
N LEU A 91 5.60 -5.34 -0.76
CA LEU A 91 5.55 -3.95 -0.32
C LEU A 91 6.56 -3.71 0.80
N PRO A 92 7.39 -2.67 0.72
CA PRO A 92 8.24 -2.25 1.83
C PRO A 92 7.41 -1.54 2.89
N VAL A 93 7.54 -1.96 4.13
CA VAL A 93 6.84 -1.37 5.28
C VAL A 93 7.80 -1.24 6.47
N ALA A 94 7.49 -0.37 7.40
CA ALA A 94 8.22 -0.21 8.66
C ALA A 94 7.29 -0.27 9.86
N SER A 95 7.84 -0.48 11.04
CA SER A 95 7.07 -0.38 12.28
C SER A 95 6.77 1.08 12.62
N GLN A 96 5.50 1.40 12.91
CA GLN A 96 5.11 2.76 13.32
C GLN A 96 5.88 3.25 14.55
N ALA A 97 6.24 2.34 15.47
CA ALA A 97 7.01 2.69 16.66
C ALA A 97 8.43 3.17 16.30
N GLU A 98 9.05 2.59 15.26
CA GLU A 98 10.37 3.01 14.76
C GLU A 98 10.27 4.34 14.02
N VAL A 99 9.28 4.50 13.14
CA VAL A 99 9.02 5.76 12.41
C VAL A 99 8.82 6.93 13.39
N LEU A 100 8.01 6.75 14.43
CA LEU A 100 7.76 7.80 15.42
C LEU A 100 8.98 8.08 16.32
N SER A 101 9.95 7.15 16.43
CA SER A 101 11.18 7.38 17.20
C SER A 101 12.15 8.36 16.54
N GLY A 102 12.01 8.57 15.23
CA GLY A 102 12.79 9.56 14.45
C GLY A 102 14.29 9.29 14.38
N ASN A 103 14.73 8.05 14.61
CA ASN A 103 16.16 7.72 14.58
C ASN A 103 16.74 7.60 13.16
N GLY A 104 15.92 7.71 12.11
CA GLY A 104 16.34 7.64 10.70
C GLY A 104 16.96 6.31 10.29
N SER A 105 16.71 5.24 11.03
CA SER A 105 17.19 3.88 10.78
C SER A 105 16.03 2.91 11.00
N GLU A 106 14.99 3.06 10.18
CA GLU A 106 13.84 2.18 10.24
C GLU A 106 14.21 0.83 9.62
N GLN A 107 13.86 -0.25 10.33
CA GLN A 107 14.02 -1.58 9.79
C GLN A 107 12.98 -1.82 8.70
N MET A 108 13.43 -1.98 7.45
CA MET A 108 12.54 -2.35 6.35
C MET A 108 12.02 -3.78 6.56
N LEU A 109 10.71 -3.91 6.65
CA LEU A 109 9.95 -5.15 6.67
C LEU A 109 9.20 -5.29 5.33
N LEU A 110 8.80 -6.50 5.00
CA LEU A 110 8.13 -6.81 3.74
C LEU A 110 6.75 -7.39 4.00
N SER A 111 5.76 -6.97 3.20
CA SER A 111 4.40 -7.53 3.24
C SER A 111 3.86 -7.73 1.81
N THR A 112 2.94 -8.66 1.62
CA THR A 112 2.32 -8.90 0.30
C THR A 112 1.02 -8.12 0.10
N THR A 113 0.42 -7.64 1.19
CA THR A 113 -0.82 -6.86 1.17
C THR A 113 -0.94 -6.03 2.45
N GLY A 114 -1.68 -4.95 2.39
CA GLY A 114 -1.98 -4.12 3.55
C GLY A 114 -3.23 -3.27 3.34
N SER A 115 -3.95 -3.01 4.42
CA SER A 115 -5.05 -2.03 4.46
C SER A 115 -4.54 -0.78 5.15
N PHE A 116 -4.10 0.18 4.35
CA PHE A 116 -3.51 1.39 4.87
C PHE A 116 -4.57 2.48 5.08
N ARG A 117 -4.39 3.28 6.11
CA ARG A 117 -5.20 4.45 6.46
C ARG A 117 -4.29 5.56 6.93
N THR A 118 -4.66 6.79 6.65
CA THR A 118 -3.94 7.96 7.14
C THR A 118 -4.16 8.10 8.64
N ASP A 119 -3.08 8.11 9.41
CA ASP A 119 -3.11 8.35 10.86
C ASP A 119 -3.16 9.85 11.21
N SER A 120 -3.14 10.19 12.51
CA SER A 120 -3.15 11.59 12.98
C SER A 120 -1.91 12.39 12.59
N ASN A 121 -0.82 11.73 12.22
CA ASN A 121 0.43 12.35 11.78
C ASN A 121 0.55 12.38 10.24
N GLY A 122 -0.46 11.87 9.54
CA GLY A 122 -0.48 11.79 8.09
C GLY A 122 0.16 10.53 7.50
N TYR A 123 0.70 9.62 8.29
CA TYR A 123 1.31 8.41 7.77
C TYR A 123 0.28 7.39 7.27
N LEU A 124 0.57 6.73 6.16
CA LEU A 124 -0.22 5.59 5.69
C LEU A 124 0.11 4.36 6.54
N THR A 125 -0.75 4.08 7.53
CA THR A 125 -0.57 3.00 8.51
C THR A 125 -1.65 1.94 8.39
N THR A 126 -1.29 0.69 8.70
CA THR A 126 -2.26 -0.41 8.90
C THR A 126 -2.76 -0.41 10.35
N GLU A 127 -3.88 -1.10 10.61
CA GLU A 127 -4.39 -1.32 11.98
C GLU A 127 -3.38 -2.04 12.89
N SER A 128 -2.45 -2.81 12.30
CA SER A 128 -1.38 -3.50 13.01
C SER A 128 -0.15 -2.62 13.31
N GLY A 129 -0.16 -1.35 12.92
CA GLY A 129 0.94 -0.41 13.16
C GLY A 129 2.11 -0.56 12.19
N LEU A 130 1.84 -0.95 10.94
CA LEU A 130 2.81 -0.95 9.86
C LEU A 130 2.62 0.29 9.00
N VAL A 131 3.69 1.00 8.71
CA VAL A 131 3.73 2.20 7.85
C VAL A 131 4.27 1.81 6.49
N LEU A 132 3.62 2.26 5.42
CA LEU A 132 4.08 2.07 4.05
C LEU A 132 5.32 2.93 3.79
N LEU A 133 6.33 2.36 3.14
CA LEU A 133 7.53 3.09 2.70
C LEU A 133 7.47 3.35 1.20
N GLY A 134 8.02 4.48 0.78
CA GLY A 134 8.10 4.87 -0.62
C GLY A 134 9.20 5.89 -0.87
N TRP A 135 9.54 6.11 -2.13
CA TRP A 135 10.44 7.18 -2.55
C TRP A 135 9.67 8.49 -2.68
N PRO A 136 10.13 9.59 -2.05
CA PRO A 136 9.46 10.88 -2.18
C PRO A 136 9.61 11.44 -3.59
N ALA A 137 8.52 11.99 -4.12
CA ALA A 137 8.55 12.76 -5.35
C ALA A 137 8.99 14.21 -5.09
N GLN A 138 9.60 14.84 -6.11
CA GLN A 138 9.91 16.25 -6.10
C GLN A 138 8.63 17.10 -6.27
N PRO A 139 8.70 18.41 -6.02
CA PRO A 139 7.57 19.31 -6.22
C PRO A 139 6.94 19.27 -7.62
N ASP A 140 7.73 18.96 -8.65
CA ASP A 140 7.28 18.79 -10.03
C ASP A 140 6.59 17.44 -10.32
N GLY A 141 6.47 16.56 -9.30
CA GLY A 141 5.88 15.22 -9.42
C GLY A 141 6.83 14.17 -9.96
N THR A 142 8.08 14.52 -10.27
CA THR A 142 9.10 13.55 -10.69
C THR A 142 9.70 12.82 -9.51
N VAL A 143 10.02 11.53 -9.66
CA VAL A 143 10.71 10.75 -8.64
C VAL A 143 12.18 10.64 -9.01
N PRO A 144 13.10 11.09 -8.13
CA PRO A 144 14.53 10.96 -8.36
C PRO A 144 14.96 9.49 -8.47
N SER A 145 16.09 9.24 -9.11
CA SER A 145 16.67 7.90 -9.14
C SER A 145 17.35 7.58 -7.81
N PHE A 146 16.82 6.60 -7.08
CA PHE A 146 17.36 6.12 -5.81
C PHE A 146 18.15 4.83 -5.97
N PRO A 147 19.09 4.50 -5.03
CA PRO A 147 19.74 3.20 -4.98
C PRO A 147 18.72 2.08 -4.85
N ARG A 148 18.90 1.00 -5.62
CA ARG A 148 17.95 -0.10 -5.67
C ARG A 148 18.35 -1.33 -4.87
N ASP A 149 19.57 -1.35 -4.36
CA ASP A 149 20.16 -2.45 -3.57
C ASP A 149 20.23 -2.14 -2.08
N THR A 150 19.81 -0.96 -1.68
CA THR A 150 19.72 -0.51 -0.28
C THR A 150 18.32 0.05 0.01
N SER A 151 17.99 0.21 1.29
CA SER A 151 16.79 0.92 1.73
C SER A 151 16.94 2.44 1.78
N ASP A 152 18.10 2.96 1.38
CA ASP A 152 18.37 4.39 1.41
C ASP A 152 17.44 5.15 0.45
N GLY A 153 16.87 6.24 0.92
CA GLY A 153 15.88 7.02 0.18
C GLY A 153 14.44 6.53 0.28
N LEU A 154 14.19 5.38 0.92
CA LEU A 154 12.85 5.01 1.31
C LEU A 154 12.44 5.82 2.54
N GLU A 155 11.33 6.53 2.42
CA GLU A 155 10.74 7.31 3.52
C GLU A 155 9.34 6.80 3.83
N PRO A 156 8.87 6.96 5.08
CA PRO A 156 7.49 6.70 5.44
C PRO A 156 6.54 7.56 4.61
N VAL A 157 5.60 6.94 3.90
CA VAL A 157 4.63 7.67 3.08
C VAL A 157 3.75 8.51 3.99
N GLN A 158 3.96 9.82 3.94
CA GLN A 158 3.22 10.80 4.73
C GLN A 158 2.31 11.64 3.84
N ILE A 159 1.02 11.60 4.15
CA ILE A 159 -0.01 12.37 3.47
C ILE A 159 -0.42 13.53 4.38
N ASN A 160 -0.03 14.71 4.02
CA ASN A 160 -0.45 15.90 4.77
C ASN A 160 -1.80 16.38 4.26
N VAL A 161 -2.89 15.92 4.89
CA VAL A 161 -4.27 16.25 4.50
C VAL A 161 -4.56 17.77 4.54
N ASN A 162 -3.79 18.51 5.33
CA ASN A 162 -3.90 19.97 5.42
C ASN A 162 -2.87 20.68 4.51
N GLN A 163 -2.23 19.97 3.63
CA GLN A 163 -1.30 20.58 2.70
C GLN A 163 -2.10 21.30 1.61
N PHE A 164 -2.14 22.60 1.73
CA PHE A 164 -2.53 23.47 0.64
C PHE A 164 -1.38 23.41 -0.38
N SER A 165 -1.64 22.90 -1.57
CA SER A 165 -0.67 22.92 -2.65
C SER A 165 -1.21 23.86 -3.71
N GLY A 166 -0.55 24.98 -3.86
CA GLY A 166 -0.62 25.84 -5.04
C GLY A 166 0.78 25.89 -5.63
N GLU A 167 0.89 25.91 -6.92
CA GLU A 167 2.16 26.12 -7.61
C GLU A 167 2.09 27.46 -8.35
N PRO A 168 3.08 28.36 -8.16
CA PRO A 168 3.13 29.59 -8.93
C PRO A 168 3.31 29.25 -10.41
N THR A 169 2.71 30.06 -11.26
CA THR A 169 2.91 29.93 -12.71
C THR A 169 4.32 30.41 -13.04
N THR A 170 5.13 29.53 -13.61
CA THR A 170 6.49 29.83 -14.09
C THR A 170 6.61 29.75 -15.60
N SER A 171 5.72 28.97 -16.24
CA SER A 171 5.70 28.78 -17.68
C SER A 171 4.27 28.80 -18.22
N MET A 172 4.12 29.36 -19.41
CA MET A 172 2.85 29.48 -20.12
C MET A 172 3.06 29.28 -21.62
N VAL A 173 2.15 28.56 -22.27
CA VAL A 173 2.12 28.42 -23.72
C VAL A 173 0.92 29.18 -24.26
N LEU A 174 1.13 30.05 -25.22
CA LEU A 174 0.15 30.94 -25.81
C LEU A 174 0.04 30.70 -27.31
N GLY A 175 -0.94 29.95 -27.73
CA GLY A 175 -1.33 29.77 -29.13
C GLY A 175 -2.60 30.54 -29.45
N VAL A 176 -2.52 31.51 -30.34
CA VAL A 176 -3.62 32.40 -30.73
C VAL A 176 -3.61 32.64 -32.24
N ASN A 177 -4.78 32.63 -32.87
CA ASN A 177 -4.90 33.09 -34.23
C ASN A 177 -5.36 34.54 -34.30
N LEU A 178 -4.58 35.40 -34.95
CA LEU A 178 -4.90 36.81 -35.21
C LEU A 178 -5.55 36.99 -36.59
N PRO A 179 -6.55 37.89 -36.73
CA PRO A 179 -7.20 38.10 -38.01
C PRO A 179 -6.30 38.85 -39.00
N ALA A 180 -5.95 38.22 -40.11
CA ALA A 180 -5.09 38.83 -41.15
C ALA A 180 -5.71 40.08 -41.76
N THR A 181 -7.04 40.15 -41.85
CA THR A 181 -7.76 41.26 -42.44
C THR A 181 -7.64 42.57 -41.67
N GLU A 182 -7.38 42.55 -40.39
CA GLU A 182 -7.26 43.75 -39.55
C GLU A 182 -5.96 44.56 -39.80
N THR A 183 -4.98 43.94 -40.50
CA THR A 183 -3.72 44.59 -40.88
C THR A 183 -3.75 45.18 -42.30
N ASP A 184 -4.92 45.13 -43.00
CA ASP A 184 -5.09 45.65 -44.35
C ASP A 184 -5.38 47.16 -44.33
N ALA A 185 -4.93 47.85 -45.38
CA ALA A 185 -5.16 49.28 -45.53
C ALA A 185 -6.68 49.62 -45.62
N GLY A 186 -7.11 50.56 -44.77
CA GLY A 186 -8.50 51.01 -44.70
C GLY A 186 -9.40 50.23 -43.75
N MET A 187 -8.85 49.26 -43.00
CA MET A 187 -9.55 48.65 -41.89
C MET A 187 -9.51 49.54 -40.65
N GLU A 188 -10.43 49.28 -39.67
CA GLU A 188 -10.50 50.06 -38.43
C GLU A 188 -9.32 49.78 -37.50
N GLY A 189 -8.65 48.64 -37.65
CA GLY A 189 -7.53 48.22 -36.82
C GLY A 189 -7.97 47.91 -35.40
N SER A 190 -8.98 47.09 -35.25
CA SER A 190 -9.54 46.72 -33.94
C SER A 190 -8.56 45.87 -33.14
N SER A 191 -8.22 46.32 -31.95
CA SER A 191 -7.39 45.55 -31.04
C SER A 191 -8.13 44.30 -30.52
N GLN A 192 -7.39 43.22 -30.31
CA GLN A 192 -7.89 41.98 -29.77
C GLN A 192 -7.33 41.79 -28.35
N VAL A 193 -8.20 41.49 -27.39
CA VAL A 193 -7.80 41.34 -25.97
C VAL A 193 -8.04 39.91 -25.51
N LEU A 194 -7.03 39.34 -24.87
CA LEU A 194 -7.06 38.05 -24.24
C LEU A 194 -6.68 38.20 -22.77
N SER A 195 -7.46 37.61 -21.87
CA SER A 195 -7.11 37.52 -20.45
C SER A 195 -6.72 36.10 -20.12
N VAL A 196 -5.53 35.91 -19.56
CA VAL A 196 -5.00 34.62 -19.14
C VAL A 196 -4.71 34.68 -17.65
N GLU A 197 -5.36 33.80 -16.90
CA GLU A 197 -5.15 33.66 -15.46
C GLU A 197 -3.79 33.02 -15.17
N TYR A 198 -3.08 33.53 -14.17
CA TYR A 198 -1.87 32.93 -13.61
C TYR A 198 -1.96 32.90 -12.07
N TYR A 199 -1.09 32.11 -11.41
CA TYR A 199 -1.04 32.01 -9.96
C TYR A 199 0.28 32.57 -9.45
N ASP A 200 0.19 33.44 -8.44
CA ASP A 200 1.34 34.03 -7.78
C ASP A 200 2.00 33.07 -6.78
N ASN A 201 3.08 33.52 -6.13
CA ASN A 201 3.81 32.77 -5.12
C ASN A 201 2.99 32.40 -3.87
N LEU A 202 1.83 32.98 -3.68
CA LEU A 202 0.89 32.71 -2.59
C LEU A 202 -0.30 31.87 -3.04
N GLY A 203 -0.34 31.50 -4.34
CA GLY A 203 -1.44 30.77 -4.96
C GLY A 203 -2.68 31.64 -5.20
N THR A 204 -2.51 32.97 -5.21
CA THR A 204 -3.57 33.91 -5.56
C THR A 204 -3.75 33.94 -7.06
N SER A 205 -5.00 33.92 -7.51
CA SER A 205 -5.32 34.03 -8.94
C SER A 205 -5.22 35.49 -9.38
N GLU A 206 -4.32 35.74 -10.33
CA GLU A 206 -4.10 37.02 -10.99
C GLU A 206 -4.30 36.85 -12.52
N SER A 207 -4.34 37.94 -13.27
CA SER A 207 -4.56 37.87 -14.72
C SER A 207 -3.53 38.68 -15.50
N LEU A 208 -3.02 38.07 -16.58
CA LEU A 208 -2.33 38.78 -17.64
C LEU A 208 -3.35 39.22 -18.69
N GLN A 209 -3.43 40.50 -18.96
CA GLN A 209 -4.17 41.06 -20.09
C GLN A 209 -3.20 41.21 -21.26
N ILE A 210 -3.45 40.47 -22.31
CA ILE A 210 -2.65 40.48 -23.54
C ILE A 210 -3.48 41.13 -24.63
N GLU A 211 -3.05 42.32 -25.04
CA GLU A 211 -3.72 43.11 -26.08
C GLU A 211 -2.88 43.05 -27.37
N PHE A 212 -3.50 42.65 -28.47
CA PHE A 212 -2.91 42.64 -29.77
C PHE A 212 -3.47 43.81 -30.57
N VAL A 213 -2.61 44.73 -30.99
CA VAL A 213 -2.97 45.95 -31.72
C VAL A 213 -2.41 45.83 -33.14
N PRO A 214 -3.24 45.78 -34.18
CA PRO A 214 -2.76 45.69 -35.55
C PRO A 214 -2.15 46.99 -36.04
N SER A 215 -1.10 46.92 -36.81
CA SER A 215 -0.49 48.03 -37.50
C SER A 215 -1.17 48.25 -38.87
N VAL A 216 -2.02 49.27 -39.04
CA VAL A 216 -2.74 49.50 -40.30
C VAL A 216 -1.94 50.44 -41.22
N PRO A 217 -1.45 49.96 -42.39
CA PRO A 217 -0.65 50.75 -43.28
C PRO A 217 -1.53 51.67 -44.16
N ALA A 218 -0.93 52.66 -44.78
CA ALA A 218 -1.65 53.54 -45.72
C ALA A 218 -2.03 52.85 -47.04
N SER A 219 -1.35 51.74 -47.39
CA SER A 219 -1.61 50.91 -48.58
C SER A 219 -1.06 49.50 -48.41
N GLY A 220 -1.76 48.46 -48.89
CA GLY A 220 -1.35 47.07 -48.77
C GLY A 220 -1.73 46.48 -47.41
N SER A 221 -1.04 45.43 -47.00
CA SER A 221 -1.11 44.83 -45.66
C SER A 221 0.22 45.00 -44.94
N SER A 222 0.21 45.19 -43.62
CA SER A 222 1.46 45.26 -42.83
C SER A 222 1.87 43.90 -42.32
N ASN A 223 0.92 43.00 -42.06
CA ASN A 223 1.11 41.72 -41.35
C ASN A 223 1.87 41.90 -40.02
N GLU A 224 1.68 43.08 -39.42
CA GLU A 224 2.38 43.47 -38.17
C GLU A 224 1.39 43.76 -37.07
N TRP A 225 1.69 43.21 -35.87
CA TRP A 225 0.91 43.39 -34.66
C TRP A 225 1.82 43.81 -33.51
N THR A 226 1.32 44.68 -32.68
CA THR A 226 1.96 45.00 -31.37
C THR A 226 1.23 44.24 -30.29
N MET A 227 1.93 43.30 -29.62
CA MET A 227 1.42 42.58 -28.47
C MET A 227 1.86 43.31 -27.20
N ILE A 228 0.86 43.75 -26.41
CA ILE A 228 1.06 44.47 -25.14
C ILE A 228 0.59 43.54 -24.02
N ILE A 229 1.47 43.25 -23.05
CA ILE A 229 1.17 42.43 -21.89
C ILE A 229 1.08 43.31 -20.66
N ARG A 230 -0.06 43.24 -19.96
CA ARG A 230 -0.35 43.98 -18.72
C ARG A 230 -0.57 43.00 -17.58
N ASP A 231 -0.08 43.30 -16.40
CA ASP A 231 -0.27 42.52 -15.20
C ASP A 231 -1.28 43.20 -14.27
N THR A 232 -2.40 42.55 -13.96
CA THR A 232 -3.43 43.07 -13.07
C THR A 232 -2.94 43.19 -11.62
N ALA A 233 -2.02 42.34 -11.18
CA ALA A 233 -1.40 42.41 -9.87
C ALA A 233 -0.49 43.66 -9.70
N SER A 234 0.00 44.21 -10.83
CA SER A 234 0.87 45.40 -10.87
C SER A 234 0.11 46.66 -11.27
N GLU A 235 -1.16 46.84 -10.87
CA GLU A 235 -2.02 47.99 -11.21
C GLU A 235 -2.17 48.17 -12.75
N ASP A 236 -2.32 47.12 -13.50
CA ASP A 236 -2.39 47.07 -14.99
C ASP A 236 -1.16 47.68 -15.67
N ALA A 237 0.00 47.61 -15.02
CA ALA A 237 1.27 48.04 -15.61
C ALA A 237 1.62 47.21 -16.85
N ILE A 238 2.17 47.90 -17.88
CA ILE A 238 2.70 47.21 -19.05
C ILE A 238 4.02 46.55 -18.63
N ILE A 239 4.07 45.21 -18.72
CA ILE A 239 5.26 44.42 -18.38
C ILE A 239 5.95 43.85 -19.60
N GLY A 240 5.29 43.86 -20.75
CA GLY A 240 5.85 43.41 -22.01
C GLY A 240 5.23 44.13 -23.20
N GLU A 241 6.05 44.49 -24.18
CA GLU A 241 5.61 45.06 -25.48
C GLU A 241 6.48 44.46 -26.57
N TYR A 242 5.83 43.79 -27.53
CA TYR A 242 6.48 43.06 -28.59
C TYR A 242 5.86 43.37 -29.94
N THR A 243 6.67 43.60 -30.97
CA THR A 243 6.22 43.70 -32.33
C THR A 243 6.38 42.36 -33.03
N LEU A 244 5.27 41.82 -33.52
CA LEU A 244 5.18 40.55 -34.22
C LEU A 244 4.97 40.79 -35.69
N THR A 245 5.76 40.19 -36.58
CA THR A 245 5.49 40.18 -38.04
C THR A 245 5.20 38.76 -38.48
N PHE A 246 4.31 38.64 -39.46
CA PHE A 246 3.85 37.37 -39.98
C PHE A 246 4.16 37.21 -41.46
N ASP A 247 4.57 35.99 -41.85
CA ASP A 247 4.92 35.67 -43.25
C ASP A 247 3.65 35.52 -44.11
N GLU A 248 3.61 36.24 -45.24
CA GLU A 248 2.53 36.16 -46.21
C GLU A 248 2.80 35.14 -47.33
N SER A 249 3.96 34.48 -47.30
CA SER A 249 4.33 33.54 -48.33
C SER A 249 3.42 32.31 -48.40
N ARG A 250 3.41 31.62 -49.53
CA ARG A 250 2.62 30.41 -49.72
C ARG A 250 3.18 29.22 -48.95
N THR A 251 4.45 29.27 -48.53
CA THR A 251 5.15 28.22 -47.78
C THR A 251 4.91 28.33 -46.29
N GLU A 252 5.03 29.50 -45.72
CA GLU A 252 5.00 29.73 -44.25
C GLU A 252 3.59 30.17 -43.76
N ARG A 253 2.73 30.69 -44.62
CA ARG A 253 1.26 30.87 -44.43
C ARG A 253 0.82 31.50 -43.11
N GLY A 254 1.30 32.66 -42.76
CA GLY A 254 0.85 33.41 -41.59
C GLY A 254 1.44 32.89 -40.28
N THR A 255 2.57 32.22 -40.34
CA THR A 255 3.39 31.91 -39.16
C THR A 255 4.23 33.13 -38.75
N LEU A 256 4.80 33.13 -37.55
CA LEU A 256 5.69 34.17 -37.09
C LEU A 256 6.94 34.26 -38.00
N GLU A 257 7.26 35.47 -38.49
CA GLU A 257 8.47 35.78 -39.23
C GLU A 257 9.53 36.42 -38.33
N THR A 258 9.14 37.46 -37.56
CA THR A 258 10.02 38.12 -36.61
C THR A 258 9.29 38.51 -35.32
N VAL A 259 10.01 38.48 -34.21
CA VAL A 259 9.55 39.00 -32.94
C VAL A 259 10.58 39.98 -32.40
N THR A 260 10.15 41.23 -32.17
CA THR A 260 11.03 42.28 -31.65
C THR A 260 10.50 42.77 -30.31
N SER A 261 11.32 42.69 -29.26
CA SER A 261 10.97 43.19 -27.92
C SER A 261 11.25 44.70 -27.84
N THR A 262 10.24 45.47 -27.42
CA THR A 262 10.34 46.88 -27.05
C THR A 262 10.45 47.02 -25.53
N LEU A 263 9.70 46.22 -24.78
CA LEU A 263 9.74 46.12 -23.33
C LEU A 263 9.58 44.65 -22.92
N GLY A 264 10.26 44.25 -21.84
CA GLY A 264 10.30 42.88 -21.35
C GLY A 264 11.51 42.11 -21.82
N GLY A 265 11.56 40.81 -21.55
CA GLY A 265 12.66 39.93 -21.98
C GLY A 265 12.73 39.79 -23.49
N ALA A 266 13.91 39.53 -24.03
CA ALA A 266 14.08 39.26 -25.46
C ALA A 266 13.42 37.92 -25.81
N TYR A 267 12.85 37.85 -27.00
CA TYR A 267 12.37 36.57 -27.58
C TYR A 267 13.56 35.68 -27.96
N ASP A 268 13.53 34.44 -27.53
CA ASP A 268 14.51 33.42 -27.88
C ASP A 268 13.96 32.56 -29.05
N PRO A 269 14.56 32.66 -30.26
CA PRO A 269 14.08 31.92 -31.39
C PRO A 269 14.38 30.40 -31.34
N LEU A 270 15.13 29.93 -30.34
CA LEU A 270 15.41 28.49 -30.17
C LEU A 270 14.35 27.78 -29.31
N THR A 271 13.68 28.52 -28.45
CA THR A 271 12.64 27.99 -27.56
C THR A 271 11.26 28.55 -27.85
N GLY A 272 11.15 29.50 -28.78
CA GLY A 272 9.89 30.17 -29.09
C GLY A 272 9.33 30.98 -27.93
N SER A 273 10.16 31.33 -26.93
CA SER A 273 9.69 31.89 -25.66
C SER A 273 10.30 33.26 -25.35
N MET A 274 9.64 33.96 -24.42
CA MET A 274 10.10 35.22 -23.84
C MET A 274 9.82 35.22 -22.34
N ILE A 275 10.60 35.97 -21.57
CA ILE A 275 10.43 36.11 -20.12
C ILE A 275 9.79 37.47 -19.83
N VAL A 276 8.70 37.47 -19.08
CA VAL A 276 8.07 38.69 -18.56
C VAL A 276 8.07 38.64 -17.02
N ASP A 277 8.36 39.79 -16.40
CA ASP A 277 8.38 39.93 -14.94
C ASP A 277 6.99 40.39 -14.46
N VAL A 278 6.26 39.48 -13.83
CA VAL A 278 5.00 39.80 -13.14
C VAL A 278 5.26 40.09 -11.64
N ALA A 279 4.27 40.53 -10.91
CA ALA A 279 4.40 40.78 -9.47
C ALA A 279 4.90 39.54 -8.67
N GLY A 280 4.56 38.34 -9.10
CA GLY A 280 4.95 37.07 -8.49
C GLY A 280 6.36 36.56 -8.88
N GLY A 281 7.03 37.20 -9.86
CA GLY A 281 8.32 36.77 -10.39
C GLY A 281 8.32 36.58 -11.91
N PRO A 282 9.37 36.06 -12.52
CA PRO A 282 9.44 35.86 -13.95
C PRO A 282 8.55 34.70 -14.41
N ILE A 283 7.83 34.94 -15.52
CA ILE A 283 7.07 33.91 -16.24
C ILE A 283 7.65 33.76 -17.63
N GLU A 284 7.96 32.56 -18.05
CA GLU A 284 8.35 32.22 -19.41
C GLU A 284 7.07 32.01 -20.25
N ILE A 285 6.87 32.82 -21.29
CA ILE A 285 5.73 32.73 -22.20
C ILE A 285 6.25 32.21 -23.55
N ASN A 286 5.86 31.00 -23.91
CA ASN A 286 6.10 30.43 -25.22
C ASN A 286 4.98 30.85 -26.18
N ILE A 287 5.34 31.52 -27.27
CA ILE A 287 4.45 32.01 -28.32
C ILE A 287 4.61 31.24 -29.66
N GLY A 288 5.45 30.22 -29.68
CA GLY A 288 5.79 29.40 -30.84
C GLY A 288 7.08 29.79 -31.52
N ASP A 289 7.64 28.86 -32.29
CA ASP A 289 8.87 29.03 -33.04
C ASP A 289 8.61 29.79 -34.35
N ILE A 290 9.64 30.51 -34.84
CA ILE A 290 9.58 31.22 -36.13
C ILE A 290 9.40 30.19 -37.28
N GLY A 291 8.40 30.41 -38.13
CA GLY A 291 8.07 29.55 -39.29
C GLY A 291 7.23 28.34 -38.94
N GLU A 292 6.89 28.10 -37.67
CA GLU A 292 6.04 26.99 -37.23
C GLU A 292 4.61 27.46 -36.88
N SER A 293 3.66 26.56 -36.90
CA SER A 293 2.24 26.86 -36.68
C SER A 293 1.71 26.47 -35.32
N ASP A 294 2.59 26.22 -34.36
CA ASP A 294 2.27 25.72 -33.02
C ASP A 294 2.01 26.82 -31.97
N GLY A 295 2.27 28.07 -32.32
CA GLY A 295 2.09 29.22 -31.43
C GLY A 295 1.09 30.26 -31.96
N ILE A 296 1.54 31.52 -32.04
CA ILE A 296 0.73 32.62 -32.59
C ILE A 296 0.77 32.58 -34.10
N THR A 297 -0.41 32.63 -34.74
CA THR A 297 -0.57 32.66 -36.20
C THR A 297 -1.44 33.82 -36.63
N GLN A 298 -1.33 34.24 -37.88
CA GLN A 298 -2.18 35.26 -38.48
C GLN A 298 -2.92 34.66 -39.69
N LEU A 299 -4.16 34.22 -39.46
CA LEU A 299 -4.95 33.53 -40.49
C LEU A 299 -6.40 34.03 -40.52
N SER A 300 -6.98 34.17 -41.72
CA SER A 300 -8.40 34.45 -41.90
C SER A 300 -8.84 35.81 -41.33
N ASP A 301 -10.10 35.91 -40.92
CA ASP A 301 -10.78 37.10 -40.43
C ASP A 301 -11.24 36.99 -38.95
N GLN A 302 -10.85 35.90 -38.26
CA GLN A 302 -11.34 35.65 -36.91
C GLN A 302 -10.20 35.55 -35.88
N PHE A 303 -10.39 36.27 -34.78
CA PHE A 303 -9.59 36.09 -33.58
C PHE A 303 -10.02 34.82 -32.87
N ALA A 304 -9.08 33.91 -32.58
CA ALA A 304 -9.37 32.68 -31.88
C ALA A 304 -8.19 32.25 -30.98
N PRO A 305 -8.38 32.13 -29.67
CA PRO A 305 -7.45 31.36 -28.84
C PRO A 305 -7.45 29.90 -29.28
N VAL A 306 -6.27 29.34 -29.57
CA VAL A 306 -6.11 27.97 -30.09
C VAL A 306 -5.65 27.02 -28.98
N SER A 307 -4.61 27.43 -28.25
CA SER A 307 -4.03 26.64 -27.18
C SER A 307 -3.46 27.56 -26.10
N ILE A 308 -3.99 27.45 -24.90
CA ILE A 308 -3.46 28.15 -23.74
C ILE A 308 -3.26 27.14 -22.64
N SER A 309 -2.01 26.99 -22.19
CA SER A 309 -1.67 26.12 -21.05
C SER A 309 -0.70 26.83 -20.12
N LYS A 310 -0.73 26.45 -18.86
CA LYS A 310 0.16 26.97 -17.81
C LYS A 310 0.52 25.85 -16.85
N ASP A 311 1.67 25.95 -16.22
CA ASP A 311 2.16 24.99 -15.23
C ASP A 311 1.64 25.30 -13.82
N GLY A 312 1.24 26.54 -13.54
CA GLY A 312 0.72 26.97 -12.25
C GLY A 312 -0.64 26.37 -11.90
N SER A 313 -0.88 26.20 -10.60
CA SER A 313 -2.12 25.64 -10.06
C SER A 313 -2.64 26.43 -8.87
N PRO A 314 -3.99 26.57 -8.72
CA PRO A 314 -4.56 27.20 -7.55
C PRO A 314 -4.32 26.40 -6.29
N VAL A 315 -4.38 27.07 -5.15
CA VAL A 315 -4.37 26.40 -3.84
C VAL A 315 -5.64 25.57 -3.69
N GLY A 316 -5.48 24.26 -3.54
CA GLY A 316 -6.57 23.31 -3.38
C GLY A 316 -6.44 22.45 -2.12
N ASN A 317 -7.56 21.86 -1.68
CA ASN A 317 -7.58 20.88 -0.61
C ASN A 317 -7.47 19.48 -1.19
N MET A 318 -6.67 18.63 -0.56
CA MET A 318 -6.60 17.22 -0.93
C MET A 318 -7.92 16.51 -0.61
N THR A 319 -8.50 15.82 -1.59
CA THR A 319 -9.77 15.09 -1.47
C THR A 319 -9.56 13.60 -1.25
N SER A 320 -8.59 13.01 -1.95
CA SER A 320 -8.29 11.57 -1.86
C SER A 320 -6.85 11.27 -2.27
N VAL A 321 -6.38 10.09 -1.89
CA VAL A 321 -5.11 9.54 -2.33
C VAL A 321 -5.34 8.16 -2.91
N GLU A 322 -4.71 7.87 -4.03
CA GLU A 322 -4.77 6.59 -4.72
C GLU A 322 -3.37 6.17 -5.17
N ILE A 323 -3.13 4.87 -5.25
CA ILE A 323 -1.86 4.31 -5.70
C ILE A 323 -2.13 3.59 -7.01
N ASP A 324 -1.36 3.91 -8.05
CA ASP A 324 -1.50 3.30 -9.36
C ASP A 324 -0.77 1.95 -9.47
N ALA A 325 -0.91 1.29 -10.62
CA ALA A 325 -0.31 -0.02 -10.87
C ALA A 325 1.23 0.03 -10.89
N ASN A 326 1.83 1.19 -11.16
CA ASN A 326 3.27 1.41 -11.19
C ASN A 326 3.83 1.86 -9.83
N GLY A 327 2.96 1.94 -8.80
CA GLY A 327 3.33 2.31 -7.44
C GLY A 327 3.35 3.81 -7.17
N TYR A 328 2.96 4.66 -8.13
CA TYR A 328 2.87 6.10 -7.87
C TYR A 328 1.69 6.42 -6.97
N VAL A 329 1.96 7.18 -5.93
CA VAL A 329 0.97 7.68 -4.97
C VAL A 329 0.49 9.03 -5.46
N HIS A 330 -0.75 9.08 -5.96
CA HIS A 330 -1.38 10.27 -6.48
C HIS A 330 -2.29 10.92 -5.43
N ALA A 331 -2.08 12.20 -5.18
CA ALA A 331 -2.98 13.04 -4.41
C ALA A 331 -3.92 13.79 -5.36
N TYR A 332 -5.21 13.67 -5.12
CA TYR A 332 -6.26 14.36 -5.88
C TYR A 332 -6.75 15.56 -5.08
N PHE A 333 -6.84 16.71 -5.75
CA PHE A 333 -7.28 17.96 -5.16
C PHE A 333 -8.69 18.35 -5.64
N ASP A 334 -9.40 19.17 -4.86
CA ASP A 334 -10.73 19.70 -5.22
C ASP A 334 -10.70 20.63 -6.45
N THR A 335 -9.53 21.11 -6.81
CA THR A 335 -9.26 21.88 -8.04
C THR A 335 -9.21 21.03 -9.31
N GLY A 336 -9.30 19.68 -9.18
CA GLY A 336 -9.17 18.74 -10.30
C GLY A 336 -7.72 18.39 -10.67
N ILE A 337 -6.75 18.92 -9.92
CA ILE A 337 -5.33 18.64 -10.12
C ILE A 337 -4.97 17.32 -9.45
N THR A 338 -4.10 16.56 -10.11
CA THR A 338 -3.51 15.33 -9.57
C THR A 338 -2.02 15.52 -9.46
N ARG A 339 -1.45 15.22 -8.29
CA ARG A 339 -0.01 15.33 -8.04
C ARG A 339 0.54 14.01 -7.53
N THR A 340 1.67 13.59 -8.09
CA THR A 340 2.45 12.47 -7.56
C THR A 340 3.23 12.94 -6.34
N ILE A 341 3.08 12.25 -5.21
CA ILE A 341 3.75 12.59 -3.94
C ILE A 341 4.81 11.57 -3.53
N TYR A 342 4.61 10.30 -3.87
CA TYR A 342 5.56 9.21 -3.62
C TYR A 342 5.49 8.17 -4.73
N GLN A 343 6.52 7.32 -4.79
CA GLN A 343 6.49 6.06 -5.54
C GLN A 343 6.82 4.91 -4.59
N VAL A 344 5.97 3.91 -4.54
CA VAL A 344 6.15 2.70 -3.75
C VAL A 344 6.83 1.64 -4.61
N PRO A 345 8.10 1.29 -4.35
CA PRO A 345 8.76 0.23 -5.08
C PRO A 345 8.29 -1.15 -4.60
N LEU A 346 8.52 -2.16 -5.42
CA LEU A 346 8.37 -3.55 -5.03
C LEU A 346 9.73 -4.18 -4.75
N VAL A 347 9.81 -4.87 -3.63
CA VAL A 347 11.03 -5.58 -3.21
C VAL A 347 11.00 -7.00 -3.75
N ASP A 348 12.01 -7.37 -4.54
CA ASP A 348 12.21 -8.74 -5.01
C ASP A 348 13.41 -9.40 -4.32
N LEU A 349 13.27 -10.71 -4.07
CA LEU A 349 14.31 -11.53 -3.45
C LEU A 349 14.45 -12.85 -4.23
N PRO A 350 15.68 -13.39 -4.34
CA PRO A 350 15.90 -14.66 -5.01
C PRO A 350 15.14 -15.84 -4.40
N ASN A 351 15.03 -15.89 -3.07
CA ASN A 351 14.34 -16.95 -2.34
C ASN A 351 13.39 -16.37 -1.27
N PRO A 352 12.15 -16.02 -1.62
CA PRO A 352 11.19 -15.48 -0.65
C PRO A 352 10.89 -16.41 0.52
N ASN A 353 10.98 -17.73 0.33
CA ASN A 353 10.72 -18.72 1.36
C ASN A 353 11.82 -18.81 2.44
N GLY A 354 12.99 -18.19 2.18
CA GLY A 354 14.09 -18.08 3.13
C GLY A 354 13.97 -16.90 4.09
N MET A 355 12.98 -16.02 3.95
CA MET A 355 12.78 -14.89 4.85
C MET A 355 12.35 -15.34 6.25
N ILE A 356 12.65 -14.49 7.25
CA ILE A 356 12.21 -14.69 8.62
C ILE A 356 10.79 -14.13 8.76
N PRO A 357 9.78 -14.98 9.06
CA PRO A 357 8.43 -14.49 9.30
C PRO A 357 8.36 -13.81 10.67
N LEU A 358 7.71 -12.67 10.71
CA LEU A 358 7.40 -11.89 11.90
C LEU A 358 5.88 -11.82 12.13
N GLU A 359 5.47 -11.07 13.14
CA GLU A 359 4.05 -10.80 13.41
C GLU A 359 3.41 -9.96 12.30
N HIS A 360 2.09 -9.94 12.22
CA HIS A 360 1.30 -9.13 11.28
C HIS A 360 1.56 -9.41 9.79
N GLN A 361 1.90 -10.66 9.43
CA GLN A 361 2.19 -11.10 8.06
C GLN A 361 3.35 -10.32 7.42
N THR A 362 4.32 -9.92 8.24
CA THR A 362 5.55 -9.28 7.77
C THR A 362 6.71 -10.27 7.71
N TYR A 363 7.67 -9.94 6.89
CA TYR A 363 8.84 -10.76 6.64
C TYR A 363 10.10 -9.90 6.67
N LEU A 364 11.16 -10.45 7.26
CA LEU A 364 12.47 -9.82 7.30
C LEU A 364 13.41 -10.57 6.34
N PRO A 365 14.14 -9.86 5.45
CA PRO A 365 15.20 -10.46 4.66
C PRO A 365 16.24 -11.18 5.52
N SER A 366 16.71 -12.34 5.07
CA SER A 366 17.71 -13.14 5.76
C SER A 366 18.84 -13.55 4.80
N PRO A 367 19.96 -14.05 5.31
CA PRO A 367 21.00 -14.62 4.44
C PRO A 367 20.50 -15.78 3.53
N GLU A 368 19.43 -16.49 3.95
CA GLU A 368 18.84 -17.59 3.18
C GLU A 368 17.91 -17.08 2.08
N SER A 369 17.31 -15.90 2.24
CA SER A 369 16.49 -15.26 1.20
C SER A 369 17.33 -14.63 0.10
N GLY A 370 18.59 -14.33 0.38
CA GLY A 370 19.49 -13.55 -0.48
C GLY A 370 19.31 -12.06 -0.31
N THR A 371 20.04 -11.28 -1.10
CA THR A 371 19.95 -9.82 -1.12
C THR A 371 18.66 -9.38 -1.81
N PHE A 372 18.01 -8.36 -1.27
CA PHE A 372 16.84 -7.76 -1.88
C PHE A 372 17.23 -6.74 -2.97
N PHE A 373 16.31 -6.47 -3.86
CA PHE A 373 16.44 -5.43 -4.86
C PHE A 373 15.10 -4.72 -5.03
N LEU A 374 15.13 -3.40 -5.08
CA LEU A 374 13.96 -2.53 -5.24
C LEU A 374 13.71 -2.29 -6.73
N TRP A 375 12.52 -2.61 -7.19
CA TRP A 375 12.06 -2.42 -8.57
C TRP A 375 10.88 -1.46 -8.60
N ASP A 376 10.75 -0.72 -9.69
CA ASP A 376 9.50 -0.03 -9.96
C ASP A 376 8.41 -1.08 -10.20
N ALA A 377 7.23 -0.87 -9.64
CA ALA A 377 6.14 -1.81 -9.82
C ALA A 377 5.81 -1.93 -11.32
N GLY A 378 5.60 -3.16 -11.79
CA GLY A 378 5.38 -3.45 -13.21
C GLY A 378 6.65 -3.57 -14.05
N GLU A 379 7.84 -3.33 -13.48
CA GLU A 379 9.12 -3.46 -14.18
C GLU A 379 9.95 -4.64 -13.68
N GLY A 380 10.88 -5.10 -14.54
CA GLY A 380 11.80 -6.20 -14.22
C GLY A 380 11.09 -7.51 -13.91
N PRO A 381 11.46 -8.23 -12.83
CA PRO A 381 10.83 -9.48 -12.42
C PRO A 381 9.58 -9.28 -11.57
N THR A 382 9.27 -8.03 -11.16
CA THR A 382 8.16 -7.73 -10.26
C THR A 382 6.84 -7.62 -11.01
N GLY A 383 5.76 -7.85 -10.27
CA GLY A 383 4.41 -7.58 -10.74
C GLY A 383 4.02 -6.13 -10.47
N ASP A 384 2.73 -5.87 -10.52
CA ASP A 384 2.14 -4.57 -10.29
C ASP A 384 1.44 -4.48 -8.92
N ILE A 385 1.22 -3.25 -8.48
CA ILE A 385 0.43 -2.94 -7.28
C ILE A 385 -1.03 -2.81 -7.71
N ILE A 386 -1.93 -3.41 -6.96
CA ILE A 386 -3.37 -3.26 -7.16
C ILE A 386 -3.95 -2.55 -5.95
N SER A 387 -4.54 -1.40 -6.20
CA SER A 387 -5.37 -0.66 -5.24
C SER A 387 -6.76 -1.27 -5.16
N TYR A 388 -7.53 -0.91 -4.13
CA TYR A 388 -8.85 -1.47 -3.88
C TYR A 388 -8.84 -3.00 -3.78
N ALA A 389 -7.72 -3.59 -3.33
CA ALA A 389 -7.59 -5.04 -3.28
C ALA A 389 -6.78 -5.49 -2.05
N ARG A 390 -7.10 -6.70 -1.58
CA ARG A 390 -6.33 -7.40 -0.54
C ARG A 390 -6.08 -8.84 -0.96
N GLU A 391 -4.95 -9.38 -0.53
CA GLU A 391 -4.63 -10.79 -0.77
C GLU A 391 -5.27 -11.67 0.30
N GLU A 392 -6.03 -12.68 -0.10
CA GLU A 392 -6.55 -13.70 0.81
C GLU A 392 -5.45 -14.65 1.30
N SER A 393 -5.77 -15.42 2.34
CA SER A 393 -4.93 -16.52 2.80
C SER A 393 -4.66 -17.52 1.66
N THR A 394 -3.41 -17.98 1.53
CA THR A 394 -3.07 -19.07 0.59
C THR A 394 -3.56 -20.46 1.04
N THR A 395 -4.31 -20.52 2.17
CA THR A 395 -4.78 -21.76 2.77
C THR A 395 -6.10 -22.21 2.15
N ASP A 396 -6.12 -23.40 1.55
CA ASP A 396 -7.33 -24.13 1.18
C ASP A 396 -7.78 -25.04 2.32
N VAL A 397 -8.86 -24.66 3.00
CA VAL A 397 -9.39 -25.40 4.15
C VAL A 397 -9.76 -26.83 3.81
N ALA A 398 -10.29 -27.13 2.60
CA ALA A 398 -10.67 -28.47 2.20
C ALA A 398 -9.44 -29.39 2.05
N THR A 399 -8.39 -28.88 1.46
CA THR A 399 -7.09 -29.55 1.32
C THR A 399 -6.47 -29.78 2.69
N GLU A 400 -6.46 -28.78 3.57
CA GLU A 400 -5.91 -28.90 4.92
C GLU A 400 -6.67 -29.90 5.79
N LEU A 401 -8.02 -29.92 5.73
CA LEU A 401 -8.83 -30.92 6.44
C LEU A 401 -8.53 -32.35 5.96
N THR A 402 -8.37 -32.53 4.65
CA THR A 402 -7.99 -33.82 4.08
C THR A 402 -6.61 -34.26 4.58
N SER A 403 -5.65 -33.34 4.58
CA SER A 403 -4.28 -33.54 5.10
C SER A 403 -4.29 -33.85 6.60
N MET A 404 -5.17 -33.21 7.37
CA MET A 404 -5.38 -33.46 8.79
C MET A 404 -5.82 -34.91 9.02
N ILE A 405 -6.85 -35.40 8.30
CA ILE A 405 -7.33 -36.77 8.46
C ILE A 405 -6.23 -37.79 8.12
N GLN A 406 -5.48 -37.56 7.05
CA GLN A 406 -4.35 -38.41 6.66
C GLN A 406 -3.27 -38.43 7.74
N THR A 407 -2.91 -37.27 8.27
CA THR A 407 -1.89 -37.12 9.33
C THR A 407 -2.34 -37.78 10.63
N GLN A 408 -3.63 -37.65 11.02
CA GLN A 408 -4.19 -38.35 12.18
C GLN A 408 -4.14 -39.87 12.03
N ARG A 409 -4.44 -40.38 10.83
CA ARG A 409 -4.33 -41.84 10.54
C ARG A 409 -2.88 -42.30 10.64
N ALA A 410 -1.93 -41.55 10.08
CA ALA A 410 -0.50 -41.85 10.15
C ALA A 410 0.01 -41.79 11.61
N TYR A 411 -0.41 -40.79 12.39
CA TYR A 411 -0.11 -40.69 13.81
C TYR A 411 -0.61 -41.94 14.57
N SER A 412 -1.87 -42.33 14.37
CA SER A 412 -2.46 -43.50 15.03
C SER A 412 -1.75 -44.78 14.62
N SER A 413 -1.31 -44.92 13.36
CA SER A 413 -0.54 -46.07 12.90
C SER A 413 0.84 -46.15 13.58
N ASN A 414 1.57 -45.01 13.69
CA ASN A 414 2.84 -44.96 14.38
C ASN A 414 2.70 -45.27 15.87
N ALA A 415 1.62 -44.79 16.51
CA ALA A 415 1.29 -45.09 17.90
C ALA A 415 1.06 -46.60 18.11
N LYS A 416 0.37 -47.29 17.20
CA LYS A 416 0.17 -48.72 17.25
C LYS A 416 1.49 -49.51 17.10
N VAL A 417 2.40 -49.03 16.25
CA VAL A 417 3.75 -49.64 16.14
C VAL A 417 4.48 -49.58 17.48
N ILE A 418 4.45 -48.46 18.17
CA ILE A 418 5.09 -48.32 19.48
C ILE A 418 4.42 -49.22 20.52
N GLN A 419 3.09 -49.30 20.56
CA GLN A 419 2.33 -50.18 21.46
C GLN A 419 2.66 -51.66 21.26
N THR A 420 2.91 -52.07 20.01
CA THR A 420 3.29 -53.46 19.72
C THR A 420 4.73 -53.82 20.11
N VAL A 421 5.61 -52.82 20.17
CA VAL A 421 7.02 -52.96 20.51
C VAL A 421 7.23 -52.92 22.04
N ASP A 422 6.48 -52.07 22.72
CA ASP A 422 6.54 -51.93 24.18
C ASP A 422 5.12 -51.83 24.80
N PRO A 423 4.58 -52.97 25.28
CA PRO A 423 3.25 -53.00 25.88
C PRO A 423 3.12 -52.15 27.17
N SER A 424 4.23 -51.81 27.81
CA SER A 424 4.22 -50.92 29.00
C SER A 424 3.91 -49.46 28.67
N LEU A 425 4.22 -49.01 27.46
CA LEU A 425 3.88 -47.67 26.95
C LEU A 425 2.44 -47.59 26.43
N ALA A 426 1.77 -48.72 26.25
CA ALA A 426 0.39 -48.78 25.72
C ALA A 426 -0.62 -48.00 26.56
N VAL A 427 -0.39 -47.90 27.88
CA VAL A 427 -1.28 -47.19 28.81
C VAL A 427 -1.17 -45.66 28.70
N ALA A 428 -0.02 -45.10 28.33
CA ALA A 428 0.22 -43.66 28.24
C ALA A 428 -0.26 -43.03 26.91
N ILE A 429 -0.31 -43.82 25.83
CA ILE A 429 -0.64 -43.30 24.48
C ILE A 429 -2.10 -43.59 24.11
N SER A 430 -2.84 -44.34 24.93
CA SER A 430 -4.26 -44.70 24.69
C SER A 430 -5.26 -43.58 25.02
N LEU A 431 -4.79 -42.36 25.26
CA LEU A 431 -5.70 -41.21 25.30
C LEU A 431 -6.25 -41.02 23.87
N PRO A 432 -7.58 -41.18 23.66
CA PRO A 432 -8.17 -41.04 22.33
C PRO A 432 -7.86 -39.64 21.79
N VAL A 433 -7.48 -39.61 20.52
CA VAL A 433 -7.25 -38.35 19.75
C VAL A 433 -8.45 -37.40 19.86
N GLU A 434 -9.64 -37.94 20.15
CA GLU A 434 -10.84 -37.20 20.49
C GLU A 434 -10.67 -36.28 21.72
N ILE A 435 -9.90 -36.68 22.73
CA ILE A 435 -9.68 -35.84 23.93
C ILE A 435 -8.73 -34.69 23.61
N ALA A 436 -7.71 -34.88 22.78
CA ALA A 436 -6.83 -33.81 22.31
C ALA A 436 -7.61 -32.81 21.45
N PHE A 437 -8.51 -33.29 20.59
CA PHE A 437 -9.43 -32.46 19.80
C PHE A 437 -10.38 -31.68 20.71
N TRP A 438 -10.98 -32.33 21.73
CA TRP A 438 -11.85 -31.65 22.69
C TRP A 438 -11.14 -30.64 23.59
N VAL A 439 -9.88 -30.87 23.94
CA VAL A 439 -9.05 -29.92 24.68
C VAL A 439 -8.69 -28.73 23.81
N LEU A 440 -8.34 -28.94 22.52
CA LEU A 440 -8.06 -27.87 21.56
C LEU A 440 -9.31 -27.06 21.21
N VAL A 441 -10.44 -27.72 20.96
CA VAL A 441 -11.74 -27.05 20.74
C VAL A 441 -12.20 -26.31 21.98
N ARG A 442 -11.94 -26.84 23.17
CA ARG A 442 -12.28 -26.18 24.44
C ARG A 442 -11.34 -25.00 24.74
N SER A 443 -10.08 -25.05 24.35
CA SER A 443 -9.14 -23.93 24.40
C SER A 443 -9.57 -22.81 23.45
N MET A 444 -9.90 -23.14 22.20
CA MET A 444 -10.43 -22.17 21.23
C MET A 444 -11.77 -21.56 21.68
N LEU A 445 -12.64 -22.33 22.33
CA LEU A 445 -13.91 -21.82 22.85
C LEU A 445 -13.74 -20.96 24.12
N THR A 446 -12.64 -21.08 24.86
CA THR A 446 -12.37 -20.22 26.03
C THR A 446 -11.82 -18.87 25.59
N ASP A 447 -11.04 -18.79 24.52
CA ASP A 447 -10.56 -17.53 23.96
C ASP A 447 -11.66 -16.76 23.22
N PHE A 448 -12.68 -17.48 22.67
CA PHE A 448 -13.86 -16.85 22.06
C PHE A 448 -14.87 -16.28 23.07
N LYS A 449 -14.76 -16.58 24.36
CA LYS A 449 -15.67 -16.05 25.39
C LYS A 449 -15.41 -14.59 25.80
N VAL A 450 -14.38 -13.96 25.31
CA VAL A 450 -14.09 -12.54 25.59
C VAL A 450 -14.76 -11.59 24.58
N CYS A 451 -15.26 -12.10 23.46
CA CYS A 451 -15.90 -11.23 22.45
C CYS A 451 -17.26 -11.82 22.02
N SER A 452 -18.32 -11.50 22.71
CA SER A 452 -19.73 -11.54 22.33
C SER A 452 -20.66 -12.36 23.25
N ALA A 453 -21.26 -11.65 24.18
CA ALA A 453 -22.36 -12.15 25.06
C ALA A 453 -23.71 -12.36 24.32
N THR A 454 -23.77 -12.23 23.00
CA THR A 454 -25.02 -12.24 22.22
C THR A 454 -25.21 -13.45 21.31
N MET A 455 -24.20 -14.32 21.12
CA MET A 455 -24.33 -15.49 20.22
C MET A 455 -24.35 -16.86 20.92
N ALA A 456 -24.22 -16.90 22.23
CA ALA A 456 -24.18 -18.15 23.01
C ALA A 456 -25.45 -19.06 22.92
N PRO A 457 -26.66 -18.56 22.75
CA PRO A 457 -27.85 -19.45 22.77
C PRO A 457 -28.09 -20.22 21.46
N LEU A 458 -27.55 -19.76 20.32
CA LEU A 458 -27.79 -20.41 19.02
C LEU A 458 -26.86 -21.59 18.75
N LEU A 459 -25.61 -21.51 19.24
CA LEU A 459 -24.62 -22.57 19.02
C LEU A 459 -24.90 -23.81 19.88
N VAL A 460 -25.43 -23.63 21.09
CA VAL A 460 -25.81 -24.76 21.97
C VAL A 460 -27.03 -25.52 21.40
N ARG A 461 -27.95 -24.85 20.73
CA ARG A 461 -29.10 -25.52 20.07
C ARG A 461 -28.71 -26.27 18.78
N MET A 462 -27.64 -25.88 18.07
CA MET A 462 -27.18 -26.62 16.90
C MET A 462 -26.40 -27.88 17.25
N LEU A 463 -25.75 -27.93 18.40
CA LEU A 463 -24.99 -29.11 18.86
C LEU A 463 -25.91 -30.22 19.42
N ASP A 464 -27.08 -29.87 19.98
CA ASP A 464 -28.07 -30.85 20.48
C ASP A 464 -28.84 -31.55 19.36
N THR A 465 -28.88 -30.99 18.15
CA THR A 465 -29.59 -31.59 17.01
C THR A 465 -28.74 -32.51 16.13
N ALA A 466 -27.38 -32.45 16.26
CA ALA A 466 -26.49 -33.20 15.39
C ALA A 466 -26.11 -34.61 15.89
N PHE A 467 -26.31 -34.93 17.15
CA PHE A 467 -25.99 -36.26 17.71
C PHE A 467 -27.04 -36.73 18.70
N PRO A 468 -27.93 -37.69 18.33
CA PRO A 468 -28.82 -38.32 19.29
C PRO A 468 -28.02 -39.32 20.14
N PHE A 469 -27.71 -38.96 21.38
CA PHE A 469 -27.25 -39.90 22.40
C PHE A 469 -28.37 -40.91 22.69
N ARG A 470 -28.19 -42.18 22.27
CA ARG A 470 -28.98 -43.28 22.75
C ARG A 470 -28.71 -43.49 24.25
N HIS A 471 -29.74 -43.30 25.05
CA HIS A 471 -29.81 -43.70 26.45
C HIS A 471 -29.41 -45.18 26.61
N TRP A 472 -28.32 -45.45 27.30
CA TRP A 472 -28.07 -46.73 27.93
C TRP A 472 -28.67 -46.69 29.32
N ALA A 473 -29.82 -47.32 29.50
CA ALA A 473 -30.44 -47.52 30.78
C ALA A 473 -29.64 -48.55 31.58
N PHE A 474 -29.09 -48.14 32.69
CA PHE A 474 -28.58 -49.06 33.69
C PHE A 474 -29.74 -49.74 34.41
N ARG A 475 -29.81 -51.08 34.31
CA ARG A 475 -30.65 -51.93 35.19
C ARG A 475 -29.98 -52.09 36.54
N PRO A 476 -30.72 -51.98 37.67
CA PRO A 476 -30.15 -52.24 39.00
C PRO A 476 -30.30 -53.72 39.33
N GLY A 477 -29.21 -54.31 39.82
CA GLY A 477 -29.27 -55.68 40.39
C GLY A 477 -27.93 -56.14 40.97
N SER A 478 -27.87 -56.08 42.34
CA SER A 478 -27.06 -56.88 43.29
C SER A 478 -25.55 -56.61 43.45
N PRO A 479 -24.94 -57.04 44.59
CA PRO A 479 -25.09 -56.47 45.91
C PRO A 479 -23.73 -55.94 46.49
N ARG A 480 -23.82 -55.17 47.56
CA ARG A 480 -22.70 -54.56 48.30
C ARG A 480 -21.76 -55.58 48.91
N PRO A 481 -20.50 -55.20 49.17
CA PRO A 481 -19.99 -55.31 50.52
C PRO A 481 -19.51 -53.98 51.11
N SER A 482 -19.67 -53.96 52.41
CA SER A 482 -19.41 -52.97 53.41
C SER A 482 -17.95 -52.48 53.47
N GLY A 483 -17.76 -51.19 53.68
CA GLY A 483 -16.47 -50.60 54.09
C GLY A 483 -16.64 -49.11 54.40
N ARG A 484 -16.73 -48.83 55.68
CA ARG A 484 -16.81 -47.47 56.27
C ARG A 484 -15.56 -46.66 55.96
N SER A 485 -15.73 -45.43 55.59
CA SER A 485 -14.89 -44.32 56.07
C SER A 485 -15.58 -42.98 55.87
N ASN A 486 -15.78 -42.33 56.97
CA ASN A 486 -16.30 -40.97 57.15
C ASN A 486 -15.34 -39.97 56.56
N VAL A 487 -15.80 -39.05 55.78
CA VAL A 487 -15.21 -37.69 55.71
C VAL A 487 -16.33 -36.66 55.59
N PHE A 488 -16.23 -35.72 56.48
CA PHE A 488 -17.13 -34.61 56.75
C PHE A 488 -17.48 -33.74 55.59
N LEU A 489 -18.77 -33.41 55.46
CA LEU A 489 -19.26 -32.20 54.81
C LEU A 489 -19.14 -31.03 55.78
N THR A 490 -18.49 -29.96 55.34
CA THR A 490 -18.71 -28.64 55.94
C THR A 490 -19.24 -27.69 54.88
N HIS A 491 -20.49 -27.31 55.08
CA HIS A 491 -21.12 -26.14 54.52
C HIS A 491 -20.38 -24.87 54.99
N ALA A 492 -20.18 -23.93 54.06
CA ALA A 492 -20.09 -22.52 54.45
C ALA A 492 -20.80 -21.69 53.36
N THR A 493 -21.89 -21.19 53.79
CA THR A 493 -22.72 -20.15 53.16
C THR A 493 -22.16 -18.78 53.52
N ASN A 494 -22.42 -17.83 52.58
CA ASN A 494 -22.67 -16.42 52.85
C ASN A 494 -21.49 -15.43 52.95
N GLY A 495 -21.63 -14.38 52.18
CA GLY A 495 -21.34 -13.06 52.67
C GLY A 495 -20.75 -12.07 51.66
N CYS A 496 -21.61 -11.40 50.92
CA CYS A 496 -21.32 -10.03 50.47
C CYS A 496 -21.36 -9.09 51.68
N PRO A 497 -20.52 -8.09 51.80
CA PRO A 497 -21.11 -6.77 51.88
C PRO A 497 -20.37 -5.64 51.07
N SER A 498 -21.21 -4.76 50.61
CA SER A 498 -21.00 -3.42 50.18
C SER A 498 -20.40 -2.48 51.23
N SER A 499 -19.63 -1.48 50.82
CA SER A 499 -19.67 -0.06 51.22
C SER A 499 -18.38 0.61 50.74
N ARG A 500 -18.48 1.61 49.89
CA ARG A 500 -18.71 3.04 50.09
C ARG A 500 -17.57 3.77 50.82
N HIS A 501 -17.17 4.86 50.12
CA HIS A 501 -16.54 6.12 50.61
C HIS A 501 -15.02 6.09 50.83
N PHE A 502 -14.23 7.08 50.37
CA PHE A 502 -14.26 8.54 50.43
C PHE A 502 -13.12 9.11 49.55
N PHE A 503 -13.39 10.08 48.69
CA PHE A 503 -12.95 11.48 48.65
C PHE A 503 -11.55 11.83 49.21
N LYS A 504 -10.74 12.47 48.35
CA LYS A 504 -10.20 13.84 48.38
C LYS A 504 -8.93 13.91 47.53
N SER A 505 -8.97 14.66 46.44
CA SER A 505 -8.62 16.08 46.29
C SER A 505 -7.19 16.41 46.75
N ALA A 506 -6.36 16.79 45.78
CA ALA A 506 -5.58 18.03 45.82
C ALA A 506 -4.74 18.20 44.54
N ARG A 507 -5.05 19.19 43.75
CA ARG A 507 -4.07 20.07 43.07
C ARG A 507 -3.50 21.00 44.14
N PRO A 508 -2.37 21.70 43.98
CA PRO A 508 -2.04 22.57 42.86
C PRO A 508 -0.52 22.72 42.57
N VAL A 509 -0.15 23.16 41.34
CA VAL A 509 0.27 24.54 40.98
C VAL A 509 1.76 24.92 41.23
N PHE A 510 2.31 25.60 40.23
CA PHE A 510 3.51 26.45 40.10
C PHE A 510 4.78 25.73 39.55
N ALA A 511 5.20 26.11 38.40
CA ALA A 511 5.62 27.36 37.74
C ALA A 511 7.14 27.48 37.68
N SER A 512 7.56 27.62 36.45
CA SER A 512 8.49 28.60 35.91
C SER A 512 10.00 28.38 35.94
N ARG A 513 10.53 28.62 34.74
CA ARG A 513 11.82 29.23 34.39
C ARG A 513 13.10 28.37 34.52
N CYS A 514 13.68 28.02 33.46
CA CYS A 514 14.62 28.76 32.62
C CYS A 514 14.66 28.12 31.23
#